data_2582fa42a619394a8d6d62590e5d2be4
#
_entry.id   2582fa42a619394a8d6d62590e5d2be4
#
_cell.length_a   1.000
_cell.length_b   1.000
_cell.length_c   1.000
_cell.angle_alpha   90.00
_cell.angle_beta   90.00
_cell.angle_gamma   90.00
#
_symmetry.space_group_name_H-M   'P 1'
#
loop_
_entity.id
_entity.type
_entity.pdbx_description
1 polymer ?
#
loop_
_entity_poly.entity_id
_entity_poly.type
_entity_poly.pdbx_seq_one_letter_code
_entity_poly.pdbx_strand_id
1 'polypeptide(L)'
;MIGAGMGALAAAARLAVAGHRVTVYERTETYGGAVRRFERDGFSFDTGPGLLTLPAVWRDLFVKTGKEPLEACVELVQVDPSARHVFADGTEAVLPNASRAGVVSALDAALGPGAGGRWGDFLVRAREAWDRTRRPLLEEPLWPNWSVLADREPYPSVPHKRLLRTRRAGTLSEVGAWELRDPRLAALLESHALAYGLDPRVTPASAAVLPYMEHAFGMWSVRGGVRELAARCTRDAWPAGSRSCSAPRSPGSWRRTAGRPAWSWTVAPPGLSARGEAGWRRRTSWSRRARAGSWVFRRAVRARSCRSGACRAG
;
A
#
# COMPACT_ATOMS: atom_id res chain seq x y z
N MET A 1 -8.24 -9.85 12.92
CA MET A 1 -7.17 -8.95 12.39
C MET A 1 -7.04 -7.77 13.31
N ILE A 2 -5.86 -7.14 13.40
CA ILE A 2 -5.62 -5.97 14.26
C ILE A 2 -5.24 -4.80 13.36
N GLY A 3 -6.00 -3.70 13.47
CA GLY A 3 -5.93 -2.51 12.63
C GLY A 3 -6.85 -2.60 11.41
N ALA A 4 -7.53 -1.49 11.08
CA ALA A 4 -8.42 -1.34 9.94
C ALA A 4 -7.83 -0.38 8.87
N GLY A 5 -6.53 -0.46 8.65
CA GLY A 5 -5.87 0.24 7.54
C GLY A 5 -6.20 -0.39 6.19
N MET A 6 -5.84 0.27 5.09
CA MET A 6 -6.21 -0.16 3.73
C MET A 6 -5.78 -1.61 3.43
N GLY A 7 -4.55 -2.00 3.80
CA GLY A 7 -4.08 -3.38 3.63
C GLY A 7 -4.89 -4.41 4.42
N ALA A 8 -5.29 -4.07 5.65
CA ALA A 8 -6.14 -4.93 6.46
C ALA A 8 -7.56 -5.04 5.89
N LEU A 9 -8.12 -3.94 5.38
CA LEU A 9 -9.43 -3.95 4.72
C LEU A 9 -9.41 -4.81 3.46
N ALA A 10 -8.39 -4.67 2.62
CA ALA A 10 -8.21 -5.50 1.43
C ALA A 10 -8.07 -7.00 1.78
N ALA A 11 -7.27 -7.32 2.79
CA ALA A 11 -7.10 -8.70 3.26
C ALA A 11 -8.40 -9.26 3.86
N ALA A 12 -9.15 -8.44 4.63
CA ALA A 12 -10.44 -8.82 5.19
C ALA A 12 -11.47 -9.13 4.09
N ALA A 13 -11.52 -8.29 3.04
CA ALA A 13 -12.40 -8.50 1.90
C ALA A 13 -12.07 -9.83 1.17
N ARG A 14 -10.80 -10.09 0.89
CA ARG A 14 -10.37 -11.34 0.24
C ARG A 14 -10.67 -12.58 1.11
N LEU A 15 -10.42 -12.51 2.40
CA LEU A 15 -10.72 -13.60 3.33
C LEU A 15 -12.23 -13.85 3.45
N ALA A 16 -13.05 -12.78 3.45
CA ALA A 16 -14.51 -12.91 3.48
C ALA A 16 -15.04 -13.62 2.23
N VAL A 17 -14.54 -13.26 1.04
CA VAL A 17 -14.90 -13.94 -0.21
C VAL A 17 -14.45 -15.40 -0.23
N ALA A 18 -13.34 -15.72 0.42
CA ALA A 18 -12.87 -17.09 0.61
C ALA A 18 -13.68 -17.88 1.67
N GLY A 19 -14.75 -17.31 2.24
CA GLY A 19 -15.63 -17.97 3.18
C GLY A 19 -15.19 -17.89 4.65
N HIS A 20 -14.15 -17.14 4.97
CA HIS A 20 -13.69 -16.96 6.34
C HIS A 20 -14.54 -15.93 7.10
N ARG A 21 -14.86 -16.21 8.35
CA ARG A 21 -15.37 -15.18 9.27
C ARG A 21 -14.22 -14.32 9.74
N VAL A 22 -14.27 -13.02 9.44
CA VAL A 22 -13.20 -12.08 9.75
C VAL A 22 -13.68 -11.09 10.80
N THR A 23 -12.91 -10.92 11.87
CA THR A 23 -13.08 -9.86 12.86
C THR A 23 -11.89 -8.93 12.79
N VAL A 24 -12.16 -7.64 12.62
CA VAL A 24 -11.14 -6.58 12.59
C VAL A 24 -11.27 -5.73 13.84
N TYR A 25 -10.18 -5.56 14.57
CA TYR A 25 -10.08 -4.69 15.75
C TYR A 25 -9.34 -3.42 15.37
N GLU A 26 -9.95 -2.26 15.56
CA GLU A 26 -9.36 -0.96 15.29
C GLU A 26 -9.27 -0.15 16.59
N ARG A 27 -8.14 0.50 16.77
CA ARG A 27 -7.88 1.29 17.99
C ARG A 27 -8.52 2.68 17.95
N THR A 28 -8.75 3.21 16.75
CA THR A 28 -9.32 4.53 16.53
C THR A 28 -10.81 4.45 16.21
N GLU A 29 -11.50 5.58 16.22
CA GLU A 29 -12.94 5.66 15.98
C GLU A 29 -13.33 5.44 14.52
N THR A 30 -12.36 5.30 13.62
CA THR A 30 -12.61 5.14 12.20
C THR A 30 -11.64 4.16 11.53
N TYR A 31 -12.07 3.57 10.44
CA TYR A 31 -11.27 2.71 9.57
C TYR A 31 -10.43 3.54 8.57
N GLY A 32 -9.57 2.87 7.80
CA GLY A 32 -8.77 3.46 6.72
C GLY A 32 -7.29 3.68 7.07
N GLY A 33 -6.94 3.63 8.35
CA GLY A 33 -5.54 3.82 8.79
C GLY A 33 -5.04 5.23 8.49
N ALA A 34 -4.06 5.39 7.60
CA ALA A 34 -3.56 6.69 7.16
C ALA A 34 -4.55 7.42 6.26
N VAL A 35 -5.43 6.69 5.55
CA VAL A 35 -6.45 7.26 4.66
C VAL A 35 -7.64 7.71 5.50
N ARG A 36 -7.54 8.90 6.08
CA ARG A 36 -8.56 9.52 6.93
C ARG A 36 -9.00 10.84 6.35
N ARG A 37 -10.10 11.35 6.90
CA ARG A 37 -10.64 12.66 6.61
C ARG A 37 -10.63 13.48 7.89
N PHE A 38 -10.22 14.72 7.78
CA PHE A 38 -10.36 15.74 8.79
C PHE A 38 -11.41 16.74 8.32
N GLU A 39 -12.38 17.03 9.16
CA GLU A 39 -13.46 17.99 8.86
C GLU A 39 -13.41 19.15 9.83
N ARG A 40 -13.45 20.37 9.31
CA ARG A 40 -13.48 21.59 10.09
C ARG A 40 -14.20 22.70 9.33
N ASP A 41 -15.12 23.38 10.02
CA ASP A 41 -15.84 24.55 9.51
C ASP A 41 -16.52 24.30 8.14
N GLY A 42 -17.05 23.09 7.92
CA GLY A 42 -17.68 22.69 6.67
C GLY A 42 -16.70 22.24 5.57
N PHE A 43 -15.40 22.34 5.80
CA PHE A 43 -14.37 21.85 4.88
C PHE A 43 -13.92 20.43 5.26
N SER A 44 -13.58 19.67 4.23
CA SER A 44 -13.16 18.27 4.37
C SER A 44 -11.79 18.07 3.72
N PHE A 45 -10.83 17.52 4.47
CA PHE A 45 -9.45 17.33 4.04
C PHE A 45 -9.05 15.87 4.25
N ASP A 46 -8.50 15.25 3.21
CA ASP A 46 -7.80 13.97 3.39
C ASP A 46 -6.49 14.18 4.14
N THR A 47 -6.20 13.31 5.12
CA THR A 47 -5.00 13.42 5.98
C THR A 47 -3.93 12.41 5.61
N GLY A 48 -4.16 11.61 4.58
CA GLY A 48 -3.24 10.60 4.08
C GLY A 48 -2.78 10.88 2.65
N PRO A 49 -2.33 9.84 1.93
CA PRO A 49 -1.96 9.99 0.53
C PRO A 49 -3.16 10.52 -0.27
N GLY A 50 -2.94 11.59 -1.02
CA GLY A 50 -3.99 12.24 -1.84
C GLY A 50 -4.05 11.69 -3.27
N LEU A 51 -3.02 10.96 -3.70
CA LEU A 51 -2.89 10.44 -5.06
C LEU A 51 -2.82 8.92 -5.07
N LEU A 52 -3.34 8.34 -6.13
CA LEU A 52 -3.33 6.91 -6.39
C LEU A 52 -2.42 6.62 -7.57
N THR A 53 -1.47 5.72 -7.37
CA THR A 53 -0.72 5.04 -8.42
C THR A 53 -1.23 3.60 -8.54
N LEU A 54 -0.91 2.90 -9.61
CA LEU A 54 -1.28 1.50 -9.81
C LEU A 54 -2.80 1.21 -9.70
N PRO A 55 -3.66 1.88 -10.45
CA PRO A 55 -5.12 1.63 -10.40
C PRO A 55 -5.48 0.18 -10.73
N ALA A 56 -4.64 -0.55 -11.47
CA ALA A 56 -4.85 -1.96 -11.79
C ALA A 56 -4.95 -2.86 -10.54
N VAL A 57 -4.18 -2.57 -9.49
CA VAL A 57 -4.23 -3.33 -8.23
C VAL A 57 -5.59 -3.16 -7.54
N TRP A 58 -6.14 -1.95 -7.60
CA TRP A 58 -7.46 -1.65 -7.05
C TRP A 58 -8.57 -2.28 -7.89
N ARG A 59 -8.48 -2.23 -9.23
CA ARG A 59 -9.41 -2.91 -10.13
C ARG A 59 -9.49 -4.41 -9.84
N ASP A 60 -8.33 -5.07 -9.67
CA ASP A 60 -8.27 -6.48 -9.29
C ASP A 60 -8.95 -6.74 -7.95
N LEU A 61 -8.69 -5.91 -6.94
CA LEU A 61 -9.32 -6.04 -5.63
C LEU A 61 -10.83 -5.94 -5.72
N PHE A 62 -11.36 -4.89 -6.37
CA PHE A 62 -12.79 -4.61 -6.43
C PHE A 62 -13.56 -5.69 -7.20
N VAL A 63 -13.05 -6.09 -8.37
CA VAL A 63 -13.67 -7.17 -9.16
C VAL A 63 -13.68 -8.50 -8.38
N LYS A 64 -12.59 -8.83 -7.69
CA LYS A 64 -12.47 -10.09 -6.94
C LYS A 64 -13.20 -10.11 -5.61
N THR A 65 -13.51 -8.97 -5.03
CA THR A 65 -14.16 -8.90 -3.71
C THR A 65 -15.58 -8.37 -3.78
N GLY A 66 -15.84 -7.31 -4.54
CA GLY A 66 -17.15 -6.67 -4.68
C GLY A 66 -17.93 -7.09 -5.93
N LYS A 67 -17.26 -7.72 -6.91
CA LYS A 67 -17.81 -8.04 -8.24
C LYS A 67 -18.19 -6.81 -9.07
N GLU A 68 -17.76 -5.63 -8.67
CA GLU A 68 -17.98 -4.37 -9.37
C GLU A 68 -16.65 -3.80 -9.84
N PRO A 69 -16.58 -3.16 -11.02
CA PRO A 69 -15.36 -2.46 -11.45
C PRO A 69 -15.09 -1.25 -10.56
N LEU A 70 -13.81 -0.91 -10.40
CA LEU A 70 -13.38 0.23 -9.58
C LEU A 70 -14.06 1.52 -9.99
N GLU A 71 -14.23 1.75 -11.29
CA GLU A 71 -14.81 2.94 -11.88
C GLU A 71 -16.31 3.08 -11.64
N ALA A 72 -17.02 1.98 -11.35
CA ALA A 72 -18.41 2.03 -10.88
C ALA A 72 -18.49 2.39 -9.39
N CYS A 73 -17.39 2.22 -8.66
CA CYS A 73 -17.33 2.44 -7.22
C CYS A 73 -16.84 3.83 -6.83
N VAL A 74 -15.87 4.36 -7.56
CA VAL A 74 -15.26 5.67 -7.35
C VAL A 74 -14.90 6.31 -8.67
N GLU A 75 -14.98 7.63 -8.75
CA GLU A 75 -14.53 8.37 -9.91
C GLU A 75 -13.04 8.67 -9.81
N LEU A 76 -12.26 8.10 -10.73
CA LEU A 76 -10.84 8.37 -10.88
C LEU A 76 -10.62 9.51 -11.87
N VAL A 77 -9.91 10.53 -11.44
CA VAL A 77 -9.54 11.68 -12.27
C VAL A 77 -8.03 11.68 -12.47
N GLN A 78 -7.60 11.66 -13.71
CA GLN A 78 -6.18 11.77 -14.05
C GLN A 78 -5.68 13.17 -13.73
N VAL A 79 -4.57 13.26 -12.98
CA VAL A 79 -3.97 14.54 -12.59
C VAL A 79 -2.99 14.96 -13.67
N ASP A 80 -3.32 16.00 -14.45
CA ASP A 80 -2.44 16.52 -15.49
C ASP A 80 -2.39 18.06 -15.39
N PRO A 81 -1.21 18.66 -15.25
CA PRO A 81 0.12 18.04 -15.13
C PRO A 81 0.28 17.22 -13.85
N SER A 82 1.11 16.16 -13.90
CA SER A 82 1.34 15.28 -12.74
C SER A 82 2.11 15.98 -11.63
N ALA A 83 3.05 16.84 -12.00
CA ALA A 83 3.89 17.58 -11.05
C ALA A 83 4.46 18.85 -11.66
N ARG A 84 4.69 19.84 -10.79
CA ARG A 84 5.51 21.02 -11.08
C ARG A 84 6.71 21.00 -10.12
N HIS A 85 7.90 20.92 -10.69
CA HIS A 85 9.14 20.91 -9.94
C HIS A 85 9.81 22.28 -10.04
N VAL A 86 10.19 22.84 -8.90
CA VAL A 86 10.95 24.08 -8.80
C VAL A 86 12.31 23.72 -8.22
N PHE A 87 13.37 23.97 -8.98
CA PHE A 87 14.73 23.65 -8.58
C PHE A 87 15.37 24.82 -7.81
N ALA A 88 16.48 24.53 -7.13
CA ALA A 88 17.17 25.52 -6.30
C ALA A 88 17.69 26.74 -7.08
N ASP A 89 17.94 26.60 -8.38
CA ASP A 89 18.35 27.67 -9.28
C ASP A 89 17.18 28.49 -9.84
N GLY A 90 15.95 28.21 -9.39
CA GLY A 90 14.74 28.88 -9.87
C GLY A 90 14.16 28.26 -11.16
N THR A 91 14.85 27.31 -11.77
CA THR A 91 14.33 26.61 -12.95
C THR A 91 13.06 25.83 -12.60
N GLU A 92 12.08 25.81 -13.48
CA GLU A 92 10.85 25.07 -13.30
C GLU A 92 10.65 24.05 -14.42
N ALA A 93 10.15 22.86 -14.05
CA ALA A 93 9.71 21.84 -14.98
C ALA A 93 8.29 21.37 -14.62
N VAL A 94 7.39 21.50 -15.59
CA VAL A 94 6.00 21.01 -15.48
C VAL A 94 5.89 19.71 -16.27
N LEU A 95 5.64 18.61 -15.56
CA LEU A 95 5.66 17.28 -16.15
C LEU A 95 4.22 16.82 -16.46
N PRO A 96 3.94 16.44 -17.72
CA PRO A 96 2.66 15.86 -18.08
C PRO A 96 2.52 14.47 -17.50
N ASN A 97 1.28 14.05 -17.26
CA ASN A 97 0.96 12.75 -16.67
C ASN A 97 0.96 11.65 -17.75
N ALA A 98 1.57 10.49 -17.42
CA ALA A 98 1.57 9.27 -18.25
C ALA A 98 1.98 9.49 -19.72
N SER A 99 2.77 10.52 -20.01
CA SER A 99 3.23 10.85 -21.35
C SER A 99 4.75 10.84 -21.43
N ARG A 100 5.32 9.73 -21.91
CA ARG A 100 6.78 9.60 -22.03
C ARG A 100 7.40 10.68 -22.91
N ALA A 101 6.84 10.90 -24.10
CA ALA A 101 7.34 11.92 -25.01
C ALA A 101 7.16 13.33 -24.43
N GLY A 102 6.03 13.59 -23.78
CA GLY A 102 5.76 14.86 -23.13
C GLY A 102 6.75 15.17 -22.00
N VAL A 103 7.08 14.18 -21.16
CA VAL A 103 8.08 14.33 -20.09
C VAL A 103 9.47 14.60 -20.66
N VAL A 104 9.88 13.88 -21.72
CA VAL A 104 11.16 14.12 -22.40
C VAL A 104 11.22 15.55 -22.93
N SER A 105 10.18 15.99 -23.66
CA SER A 105 10.12 17.34 -24.20
C SER A 105 10.10 18.42 -23.13
N ALA A 106 9.36 18.21 -22.03
CA ALA A 106 9.28 19.15 -20.93
C ALA A 106 10.63 19.31 -20.20
N LEU A 107 11.35 18.21 -20.00
CA LEU A 107 12.66 18.22 -19.39
C LEU A 107 13.72 18.85 -20.31
N ASP A 108 13.69 18.60 -21.62
CA ASP A 108 14.59 19.25 -22.57
C ASP A 108 14.34 20.76 -22.63
N ALA A 109 13.08 21.18 -22.62
CA ALA A 109 12.71 22.58 -22.61
C ALA A 109 13.15 23.30 -21.32
N ALA A 110 12.99 22.66 -20.16
CA ALA A 110 13.28 23.26 -18.86
C ALA A 110 14.77 23.19 -18.49
N LEU A 111 15.44 22.09 -18.76
CA LEU A 111 16.80 21.80 -18.27
C LEU A 111 17.87 21.83 -19.34
N GLY A 112 17.47 21.96 -20.60
CA GLY A 112 18.35 21.99 -21.76
C GLY A 112 18.41 20.66 -22.53
N PRO A 113 18.91 20.71 -23.77
CA PRO A 113 18.91 19.54 -24.67
C PRO A 113 19.60 18.31 -24.06
N GLY A 114 18.97 17.15 -24.26
CA GLY A 114 19.47 15.87 -23.77
C GLY A 114 19.10 15.53 -22.31
N ALA A 115 18.49 16.44 -21.56
CA ALA A 115 18.01 16.16 -20.21
C ALA A 115 16.89 15.10 -20.23
N GLY A 116 15.91 15.29 -21.11
CA GLY A 116 14.82 14.34 -21.31
C GLY A 116 15.31 12.98 -21.82
N GLY A 117 16.32 12.98 -22.71
CA GLY A 117 16.95 11.75 -23.18
C GLY A 117 17.57 10.94 -22.03
N ARG A 118 18.36 11.58 -21.16
CA ARG A 118 18.94 10.93 -19.97
C ARG A 118 17.88 10.38 -19.02
N TRP A 119 16.80 11.12 -18.80
CA TRP A 119 15.66 10.67 -18.02
C TRP A 119 14.96 9.47 -18.66
N GLY A 120 14.75 9.50 -19.96
CA GLY A 120 14.17 8.40 -20.72
C GLY A 120 14.99 7.09 -20.63
N ASP A 121 16.31 7.19 -20.76
CA ASP A 121 17.24 6.07 -20.61
C ASP A 121 17.24 5.51 -19.18
N PHE A 122 17.18 6.37 -18.19
CA PHE A 122 17.00 5.98 -16.79
C PHE A 122 15.67 5.20 -16.60
N LEU A 123 14.57 5.68 -17.14
CA LEU A 123 13.27 5.00 -17.02
C LEU A 123 13.24 3.62 -17.68
N VAL A 124 14.02 3.40 -18.74
CA VAL A 124 14.18 2.05 -19.33
C VAL A 124 14.80 1.09 -18.32
N ARG A 125 15.86 1.52 -17.62
CA ARG A 125 16.50 0.71 -16.57
C ARG A 125 15.62 0.54 -15.33
N ALA A 126 14.89 1.56 -14.95
CA ALA A 126 13.91 1.49 -13.88
C ALA A 126 12.79 0.49 -14.20
N ARG A 127 12.37 0.39 -15.48
CA ARG A 127 11.46 -0.67 -15.94
C ARG A 127 12.04 -2.06 -15.76
N GLU A 128 13.32 -2.27 -16.08
CA GLU A 128 13.95 -3.57 -15.86
C GLU A 128 13.94 -3.94 -14.36
N ALA A 129 14.22 -2.98 -13.48
CA ALA A 129 14.12 -3.22 -12.03
C ALA A 129 12.68 -3.56 -11.63
N TRP A 130 11.67 -2.86 -12.18
CA TRP A 130 10.26 -3.15 -11.96
C TRP A 130 9.90 -4.57 -12.41
N ASP A 131 10.27 -4.97 -13.62
CA ASP A 131 9.95 -6.30 -14.16
C ASP A 131 10.57 -7.44 -13.34
N ARG A 132 11.72 -7.19 -12.70
CA ARG A 132 12.39 -8.15 -11.79
C ARG A 132 11.76 -8.21 -10.40
N THR A 133 11.14 -7.14 -9.94
CA THR A 133 10.69 -7.02 -8.55
C THR A 133 9.18 -7.13 -8.38
N ARG A 134 8.38 -6.76 -9.40
CA ARG A 134 6.92 -6.70 -9.26
C ARG A 134 6.29 -8.03 -8.85
N ARG A 135 6.69 -9.15 -9.47
CA ARG A 135 6.12 -10.46 -9.14
C ARG A 135 6.43 -10.86 -7.71
N PRO A 136 7.69 -10.96 -7.28
CA PRO A 136 8.00 -11.40 -5.92
C PRO A 136 7.52 -10.43 -4.84
N LEU A 137 7.32 -9.13 -5.14
CA LEU A 137 6.86 -8.16 -4.15
C LEU A 137 5.35 -7.96 -4.10
N LEU A 138 4.66 -8.06 -5.24
CA LEU A 138 3.26 -7.65 -5.35
C LEU A 138 2.32 -8.80 -5.72
N GLU A 139 2.79 -9.83 -6.41
CA GLU A 139 1.94 -10.86 -7.00
C GLU A 139 2.11 -12.23 -6.34
N GLU A 140 3.26 -12.51 -5.74
CA GLU A 140 3.59 -13.80 -5.13
C GLU A 140 3.70 -13.68 -3.60
N PRO A 141 3.51 -14.80 -2.85
CA PRO A 141 3.85 -14.82 -1.44
C PRO A 141 5.32 -14.45 -1.24
N LEU A 142 5.59 -13.53 -0.33
CA LEU A 142 6.95 -13.06 -0.06
C LEU A 142 7.91 -14.20 0.35
N TRP A 143 7.38 -15.20 1.05
CA TRP A 143 8.05 -16.44 1.37
C TRP A 143 7.81 -17.50 0.28
N PRO A 144 8.83 -18.23 -0.21
CA PRO A 144 10.24 -18.24 0.21
C PRO A 144 11.14 -17.26 -0.59
N ASN A 145 10.59 -16.40 -1.41
CA ASN A 145 11.32 -15.64 -2.41
C ASN A 145 12.03 -14.37 -1.90
N TRP A 146 11.87 -14.02 -0.63
CA TRP A 146 12.46 -12.79 -0.07
C TRP A 146 14.00 -12.75 -0.14
N SER A 147 14.67 -13.91 -0.01
CA SER A 147 16.12 -14.01 -0.08
C SER A 147 16.65 -13.56 -1.45
N VAL A 148 15.93 -13.89 -2.52
CA VAL A 148 16.32 -13.50 -3.89
C VAL A 148 16.34 -11.98 -4.05
N LEU A 149 15.47 -11.26 -3.35
CA LEU A 149 15.43 -9.80 -3.35
C LEU A 149 16.51 -9.18 -2.45
N ALA A 150 16.90 -9.87 -1.37
CA ALA A 150 17.93 -9.42 -0.45
C ALA A 150 19.35 -9.63 -0.98
N ASP A 151 19.57 -10.70 -1.74
CA ASP A 151 20.90 -11.13 -2.17
C ASP A 151 21.45 -10.34 -3.36
N ARG A 152 20.59 -9.69 -4.15
CA ARG A 152 21.02 -9.00 -5.36
C ARG A 152 20.18 -7.78 -5.67
N GLU A 153 20.82 -6.61 -5.69
CA GLU A 153 20.21 -5.37 -6.15
C GLU A 153 19.61 -5.55 -7.56
N PRO A 154 18.27 -5.43 -7.73
CA PRO A 154 17.59 -5.68 -9.01
C PRO A 154 17.83 -4.59 -10.06
N TYR A 155 18.30 -3.40 -9.66
CA TYR A 155 18.64 -2.34 -10.62
C TYR A 155 19.80 -2.78 -11.51
N PRO A 156 19.70 -2.60 -12.85
CA PRO A 156 20.71 -3.07 -13.77
C PRO A 156 22.04 -2.33 -13.64
N SER A 157 23.13 -3.00 -14.00
CA SER A 157 24.42 -2.34 -14.14
C SER A 157 24.50 -1.52 -15.42
N VAL A 158 25.27 -0.44 -15.38
CA VAL A 158 25.49 0.47 -16.51
C VAL A 158 26.93 0.42 -17.01
N PRO A 159 27.20 0.68 -18.31
CA PRO A 159 28.54 0.79 -18.84
C PRO A 159 29.38 1.85 -18.11
N HIS A 160 30.65 1.56 -17.84
CA HIS A 160 31.56 2.45 -17.16
C HIS A 160 32.91 2.57 -17.91
N LYS A 161 33.30 3.82 -18.23
CA LYS A 161 34.60 4.27 -18.81
C LYS A 161 35.13 3.55 -20.06
N ARG A 162 34.89 2.26 -20.24
CA ARG A 162 35.18 1.47 -21.45
C ARG A 162 34.13 0.41 -21.61
N LEU A 163 33.76 0.07 -22.82
CA LEU A 163 32.70 -0.89 -23.20
C LEU A 163 32.75 -2.26 -22.48
N LEU A 164 33.91 -2.62 -21.88
CA LEU A 164 34.14 -3.90 -21.21
C LEU A 164 33.93 -3.86 -19.68
N ARG A 165 33.67 -2.67 -19.08
CA ARG A 165 33.44 -2.55 -17.64
C ARG A 165 32.03 -2.02 -17.39
N THR A 166 31.37 -2.65 -16.45
CA THR A 166 30.06 -2.20 -15.93
C THR A 166 30.21 -1.81 -14.47
N ARG A 167 29.37 -0.90 -14.01
CA ARG A 167 29.18 -0.61 -12.60
C ARG A 167 27.70 -0.71 -12.25
N ARG A 168 27.41 -1.06 -11.01
CA ARG A 168 26.07 -1.11 -10.47
C ARG A 168 25.96 -0.10 -9.35
N ALA A 169 24.93 0.76 -9.42
CA ALA A 169 24.59 1.64 -8.33
C ALA A 169 24.02 0.82 -7.18
N GLY A 170 24.45 1.08 -5.96
CA GLY A 170 23.88 0.51 -4.74
C GLY A 170 22.77 1.39 -4.18
N THR A 171 22.83 2.70 -4.43
CA THR A 171 21.87 3.68 -3.90
C THR A 171 21.24 4.53 -4.99
N LEU A 172 20.10 5.13 -4.66
CA LEU A 172 19.38 6.00 -5.58
C LEU A 172 20.17 7.27 -5.92
N SER A 173 20.89 7.83 -4.96
CA SER A 173 21.78 8.98 -5.19
C SER A 173 22.92 8.62 -6.16
N GLU A 174 23.47 7.40 -6.12
CA GLU A 174 24.46 6.95 -7.09
C GLU A 174 23.86 6.85 -8.51
N VAL A 175 22.61 6.40 -8.65
CA VAL A 175 21.91 6.43 -9.95
C VAL A 175 21.83 7.85 -10.46
N GLY A 176 21.40 8.81 -9.64
CA GLY A 176 21.34 10.23 -9.99
C GLY A 176 22.68 10.77 -10.47
N ALA A 177 23.74 10.56 -9.70
CA ALA A 177 25.07 11.07 -9.99
C ALA A 177 25.70 10.42 -11.25
N TRP A 178 25.49 9.13 -11.48
CA TRP A 178 26.18 8.41 -12.54
C TRP A 178 25.47 8.42 -13.88
N GLU A 179 24.15 8.41 -13.87
CA GLU A 179 23.34 8.24 -15.07
C GLU A 179 22.71 9.54 -15.54
N LEU A 180 22.15 10.33 -14.61
CA LEU A 180 21.47 11.57 -14.97
C LEU A 180 22.45 12.72 -15.22
N ARG A 181 23.55 12.80 -14.50
CA ARG A 181 24.65 13.76 -14.71
C ARG A 181 24.24 15.22 -14.73
N ASP A 182 23.09 15.53 -14.18
CA ASP A 182 22.54 16.86 -13.99
C ASP A 182 21.99 16.92 -12.56
N PRO A 183 22.41 17.89 -11.73
CA PRO A 183 21.97 17.97 -10.35
C PRO A 183 20.46 18.15 -10.21
N ARG A 184 19.80 18.78 -11.18
CA ARG A 184 18.34 18.96 -11.18
C ARG A 184 17.62 17.65 -11.49
N LEU A 185 18.11 16.86 -12.45
CA LEU A 185 17.58 15.53 -12.71
C LEU A 185 17.84 14.58 -11.52
N ALA A 186 18.98 14.67 -10.86
CA ALA A 186 19.27 13.92 -9.64
C ALA A 186 18.28 14.31 -8.52
N ALA A 187 18.07 15.61 -8.30
CA ALA A 187 17.09 16.11 -7.34
C ALA A 187 15.66 15.67 -7.68
N LEU A 188 15.29 15.66 -8.96
CA LEU A 188 14.01 15.11 -9.41
C LEU A 188 13.87 13.64 -9.05
N LEU A 189 14.89 12.82 -9.31
CA LEU A 189 14.90 11.42 -8.93
C LEU A 189 14.76 11.23 -7.41
N GLU A 190 15.57 11.96 -6.65
CA GLU A 190 15.59 11.89 -5.19
C GLU A 190 14.27 12.34 -4.54
N SER A 191 13.57 13.29 -5.15
CA SER A 191 12.27 13.77 -4.67
C SER A 191 11.24 12.66 -4.53
N HIS A 192 11.28 11.63 -5.39
CA HIS A 192 10.40 10.48 -5.30
C HIS A 192 10.66 9.63 -4.05
N ALA A 193 11.92 9.44 -3.67
CA ALA A 193 12.26 8.75 -2.42
C ALA A 193 11.87 9.58 -1.20
N LEU A 194 12.17 10.88 -1.22
CA LEU A 194 11.84 11.81 -0.14
C LEU A 194 10.32 11.89 0.12
N ALA A 195 9.50 11.80 -0.92
CA ALA A 195 8.03 11.76 -0.78
C ALA A 195 7.54 10.56 0.06
N TYR A 196 8.31 9.48 0.10
CA TYR A 196 8.05 8.31 0.95
C TYR A 196 8.83 8.34 2.27
N GLY A 197 9.51 9.43 2.59
CA GLY A 197 10.33 9.56 3.81
C GLY A 197 11.62 8.76 3.77
N LEU A 198 12.11 8.40 2.58
CA LEU A 198 13.33 7.63 2.39
C LEU A 198 14.51 8.57 2.12
N ASP A 199 15.69 8.29 2.70
CA ASP A 199 16.93 9.00 2.39
C ASP A 199 17.57 8.41 1.12
N PRO A 200 17.67 9.15 0.02
CA PRO A 200 18.21 8.66 -1.26
C PRO A 200 19.65 8.10 -1.17
N ARG A 201 20.43 8.55 -0.19
CA ARG A 201 21.84 8.14 0.01
C ARG A 201 21.97 6.73 0.54
N VAL A 202 20.94 6.19 1.18
CA VAL A 202 20.90 4.82 1.73
C VAL A 202 19.78 3.99 1.13
N THR A 203 18.88 4.62 0.38
CA THR A 203 17.79 3.92 -0.34
C THR A 203 18.39 3.12 -1.49
N PRO A 204 18.06 1.82 -1.63
CA PRO A 204 18.55 0.99 -2.73
C PRO A 204 18.25 1.57 -4.11
N ALA A 205 19.12 1.34 -5.07
CA ALA A 205 18.96 1.80 -6.45
C ALA A 205 17.66 1.30 -7.10
N SER A 206 17.16 0.15 -6.69
CA SER A 206 15.86 -0.39 -7.11
C SER A 206 14.66 0.49 -6.75
N ALA A 207 14.80 1.45 -5.84
CA ALA A 207 13.77 2.47 -5.62
C ALA A 207 13.51 3.37 -6.85
N ALA A 208 14.33 3.26 -7.90
CA ALA A 208 14.06 3.79 -9.23
C ALA A 208 12.70 3.34 -9.81
N VAL A 209 12.10 2.27 -9.27
CA VAL A 209 10.74 1.85 -9.62
C VAL A 209 9.68 2.89 -9.23
N LEU A 210 9.93 3.75 -8.24
CA LEU A 210 8.98 4.78 -7.80
C LEU A 210 8.63 5.77 -8.94
N PRO A 211 9.60 6.51 -9.51
CA PRO A 211 9.32 7.38 -10.66
C PRO A 211 8.85 6.60 -11.89
N TYR A 212 9.30 5.35 -12.07
CA TYR A 212 8.80 4.52 -13.15
C TYR A 212 7.31 4.21 -13.01
N MET A 213 6.83 3.89 -11.81
CA MET A 213 5.41 3.62 -11.58
C MET A 213 4.54 4.84 -11.89
N GLU A 214 4.95 6.03 -11.44
CA GLU A 214 4.24 7.26 -11.74
C GLU A 214 4.18 7.54 -13.23
N HIS A 215 5.30 7.37 -13.92
CA HIS A 215 5.42 7.56 -15.34
C HIS A 215 4.61 6.54 -16.17
N ALA A 216 4.65 5.27 -15.78
CA ALA A 216 4.05 4.18 -16.57
C ALA A 216 2.54 4.03 -16.33
N PHE A 217 2.06 4.30 -15.11
CA PHE A 217 0.67 4.06 -14.71
C PHE A 217 -0.11 5.35 -14.45
N GLY A 218 0.58 6.47 -14.40
CA GLY A 218 0.01 7.78 -14.14
C GLY A 218 -0.34 8.01 -12.67
N MET A 219 -0.63 9.26 -12.39
CA MET A 219 -1.11 9.77 -11.10
C MET A 219 -2.60 10.05 -11.19
N TRP A 220 -3.35 9.53 -10.24
CA TRP A 220 -4.80 9.64 -10.23
C TRP A 220 -5.27 10.23 -8.91
N SER A 221 -6.25 11.09 -8.96
CA SER A 221 -7.02 11.52 -7.80
C SER A 221 -8.36 10.79 -7.76
N VAL A 222 -8.90 10.65 -6.57
CA VAL A 222 -10.25 10.11 -6.35
C VAL A 222 -11.16 11.30 -6.07
N ARG A 223 -12.23 11.46 -6.84
CA ARG A 223 -13.21 12.51 -6.57
C ARG A 223 -13.82 12.32 -5.18
N GLY A 224 -13.83 13.38 -4.37
CA GLY A 224 -14.23 13.33 -2.97
C GLY A 224 -13.15 12.81 -2.02
N GLY A 225 -11.92 12.55 -2.52
CA GLY A 225 -10.75 12.15 -1.75
C GLY A 225 -10.51 10.63 -1.70
N VAL A 226 -9.28 10.24 -1.40
CA VAL A 226 -8.87 8.82 -1.31
C VAL A 226 -9.63 8.06 -0.21
N ARG A 227 -10.21 8.77 0.75
CA ARG A 227 -11.11 8.21 1.77
C ARG A 227 -12.28 7.43 1.17
N GLU A 228 -12.76 7.79 -0.01
CA GLU A 228 -13.84 7.08 -0.70
C GLU A 228 -13.47 5.64 -1.06
N LEU A 229 -12.21 5.36 -1.41
CA LEU A 229 -11.71 3.99 -1.59
C LEU A 229 -11.86 3.16 -0.31
N ALA A 230 -11.48 3.73 0.83
CA ALA A 230 -11.63 3.04 2.12
C ALA A 230 -13.10 2.78 2.44
N ALA A 231 -13.98 3.74 2.17
CA ALA A 231 -15.42 3.59 2.38
C ALA A 231 -16.02 2.50 1.50
N ARG A 232 -15.56 2.37 0.26
CA ARG A 232 -16.00 1.30 -0.64
C ARG A 232 -15.45 -0.06 -0.24
N CYS A 233 -14.15 -0.17 0.07
CA CYS A 233 -13.57 -1.41 0.58
C CYS A 233 -14.33 -1.95 1.81
N THR A 234 -14.81 -1.07 2.69
CA THR A 234 -15.64 -1.51 3.82
C THR A 234 -17.03 -1.97 3.38
N ARG A 235 -17.66 -1.36 2.38
CA ARG A 235 -18.97 -1.78 1.86
C ARG A 235 -18.90 -3.15 1.17
N ASP A 236 -17.87 -3.36 0.35
CA ASP A 236 -17.71 -4.57 -0.44
C ASP A 236 -17.22 -5.75 0.42
N ALA A 237 -16.37 -5.47 1.41
CA ALA A 237 -16.00 -6.46 2.40
C ALA A 237 -17.20 -6.90 3.28
N TRP A 238 -18.25 -6.06 3.38
CA TRP A 238 -19.42 -6.29 4.22
C TRP A 238 -20.72 -6.08 3.45
N PRO A 239 -21.20 -7.05 2.65
CA PRO A 239 -22.49 -6.96 1.97
C PRO A 239 -23.61 -6.68 2.96
N ALA A 240 -24.61 -5.91 2.52
CA ALA A 240 -25.77 -5.53 3.32
C ALA A 240 -26.47 -6.80 3.86
N GLY A 241 -26.43 -7.00 5.15
CA GLY A 241 -26.96 -8.21 5.83
C GLY A 241 -25.92 -8.95 6.68
N SER A 242 -24.61 -8.79 6.39
CA SER A 242 -23.53 -9.30 7.24
C SER A 242 -22.96 -8.26 8.21
N ARG A 243 -23.55 -7.07 8.24
CA ARG A 243 -23.16 -5.98 9.14
C ARG A 243 -23.70 -6.21 10.53
N SER A 244 -22.97 -6.86 11.39
CA SER A 244 -23.04 -6.51 12.80
C SER A 244 -22.01 -5.40 13.09
N CYS A 245 -22.20 -4.23 12.49
CA CYS A 245 -21.67 -2.99 13.00
C CYS A 245 -22.45 -2.67 14.26
N SER A 246 -22.11 -3.23 15.37
CA SER A 246 -22.43 -2.65 16.66
C SER A 246 -21.48 -1.48 16.92
N ALA A 247 -21.64 -0.40 16.15
CA ALA A 247 -21.31 0.89 16.68
C ALA A 247 -22.24 1.07 17.89
N PRO A 248 -21.72 1.16 19.11
CA PRO A 248 -22.57 1.42 20.25
C PRO A 248 -23.25 2.76 20.02
N ARG A 249 -24.57 2.77 19.95
CA ARG A 249 -25.39 4.01 19.86
C ARG A 249 -25.36 4.85 21.15
N SER A 250 -24.47 4.49 22.09
CA SER A 250 -24.31 5.24 23.36
C SER A 250 -22.88 5.13 23.87
N PRO A 251 -22.33 6.18 24.51
CA PRO A 251 -20.99 6.22 25.05
C PRO A 251 -20.66 5.19 26.14
N GLY A 252 -21.62 4.37 26.54
CA GLY A 252 -21.49 3.44 27.67
C GLY A 252 -21.21 1.97 27.35
N SER A 253 -21.13 1.54 26.10
CA SER A 253 -21.03 0.12 25.76
C SER A 253 -19.61 -0.36 25.39
N TRP A 254 -18.57 0.35 25.80
CA TRP A 254 -17.19 -0.06 25.65
C TRP A 254 -16.86 -1.19 26.62
N ARG A 255 -16.59 -2.38 26.12
CA ARG A 255 -15.94 -3.40 26.94
C ARG A 255 -14.45 -3.15 26.95
N ARG A 256 -13.93 -2.65 28.07
CA ARG A 256 -12.52 -2.58 28.36
C ARG A 256 -11.94 -4.00 28.46
N THR A 257 -11.13 -4.41 27.50
CA THR A 257 -10.21 -5.49 27.69
C THR A 257 -8.84 -4.87 27.99
N ALA A 258 -8.37 -5.01 29.21
CA ALA A 258 -7.03 -4.59 29.64
C ALA A 258 -6.70 -3.10 29.37
N GLY A 259 -7.58 -2.18 29.74
CA GLY A 259 -7.23 -0.76 29.89
C GLY A 259 -7.17 0.09 28.63
N ARG A 260 -7.52 -0.44 27.43
CA ARG A 260 -7.54 0.31 26.17
C ARG A 260 -8.86 0.15 25.43
N PRO A 261 -9.49 1.22 24.90
CA PRO A 261 -10.65 1.13 24.05
C PRO A 261 -10.26 0.48 22.71
N ALA A 262 -11.05 -0.50 22.26
CA ALA A 262 -10.88 -1.14 20.97
C ALA A 262 -12.24 -1.32 20.29
N TRP A 263 -12.34 -1.02 19.00
CA TRP A 263 -13.48 -1.31 18.15
C TRP A 263 -13.32 -2.69 17.52
N SER A 264 -14.39 -3.48 17.46
CA SER A 264 -14.37 -4.76 16.78
C SER A 264 -15.41 -4.79 15.66
N TRP A 265 -15.02 -5.34 14.51
CA TRP A 265 -15.88 -5.57 13.36
C TRP A 265 -15.89 -7.05 13.04
N THR A 266 -17.05 -7.68 12.97
CA THR A 266 -17.17 -9.10 12.65
C THR A 266 -17.89 -9.27 11.32
N VAL A 267 -17.28 -10.00 10.39
CA VAL A 267 -17.88 -10.39 9.11
C VAL A 267 -18.28 -11.85 9.18
N ALA A 268 -19.55 -12.17 8.89
CA ALA A 268 -20.00 -13.54 8.69
C ALA A 268 -19.97 -13.89 7.19
N PRO A 269 -19.63 -15.14 6.82
CA PRO A 269 -19.71 -15.57 5.42
C PRO A 269 -21.16 -15.53 4.91
N PRO A 270 -21.36 -15.26 3.61
CA PRO A 270 -22.69 -15.29 3.02
C PRO A 270 -23.26 -16.70 3.13
N GLY A 271 -24.46 -16.85 3.72
CA GLY A 271 -25.22 -18.10 3.78
C GLY A 271 -25.36 -18.75 5.14
N LEU A 272 -24.76 -18.26 6.22
CA LEU A 272 -25.01 -18.75 7.58
C LEU A 272 -25.97 -17.84 8.33
N SER A 273 -27.22 -18.26 8.47
CA SER A 273 -28.21 -17.61 9.35
C SER A 273 -27.72 -17.69 10.81
N ALA A 274 -28.01 -16.65 11.57
CA ALA A 274 -27.63 -16.51 12.98
C ALA A 274 -28.39 -17.50 13.90
N ARG A 275 -28.11 -18.79 13.77
CA ARG A 275 -28.48 -19.79 14.77
C ARG A 275 -27.23 -20.58 15.13
N GLY A 276 -26.72 -20.33 16.32
CA GLY A 276 -25.59 -21.07 16.88
C GLY A 276 -24.55 -20.24 17.59
N GLU A 277 -24.95 -19.28 18.41
CA GLU A 277 -24.05 -18.70 19.42
C GLU A 277 -23.96 -19.63 20.63
N ALA A 278 -23.13 -20.65 20.55
CA ALA A 278 -22.66 -21.34 21.72
C ALA A 278 -21.15 -21.67 21.57
N GLY A 279 -20.37 -20.96 22.33
CA GLY A 279 -19.16 -21.52 22.92
C GLY A 279 -17.85 -21.50 22.15
N TRP A 280 -17.32 -20.34 21.78
CA TRP A 280 -15.86 -20.20 21.54
C TRP A 280 -15.30 -18.97 22.25
N ARG A 281 -14.94 -19.13 23.54
CA ARG A 281 -14.08 -18.19 24.24
C ARG A 281 -12.65 -18.72 24.15
N ARG A 282 -11.82 -18.18 23.27
CA ARG A 282 -10.36 -18.32 23.36
C ARG A 282 -9.80 -17.03 23.95
N ARG A 283 -9.18 -17.15 25.12
CA ARG A 283 -8.40 -16.07 25.72
C ARG A 283 -7.03 -16.05 25.07
N THR A 284 -6.72 -14.99 24.35
CA THR A 284 -5.33 -14.63 24.00
C THR A 284 -4.88 -13.55 24.97
N SER A 285 -3.88 -13.84 25.80
CA SER A 285 -3.27 -12.86 26.69
C SER A 285 -1.96 -12.35 26.07
N TRP A 286 -1.82 -11.03 26.04
CA TRP A 286 -0.60 -10.34 25.66
C TRP A 286 0.13 -9.90 26.92
N SER A 287 1.39 -10.29 27.10
CA SER A 287 2.24 -9.78 28.17
C SER A 287 3.42 -8.99 27.60
N ARG A 288 3.67 -7.83 28.22
CA ARG A 288 4.83 -6.99 27.93
C ARG A 288 5.94 -7.37 28.89
N ARG A 289 7.07 -7.88 28.40
CA ARG A 289 8.31 -7.91 29.19
C ARG A 289 9.07 -6.61 28.92
N ALA A 290 9.21 -5.82 29.96
CA ALA A 290 9.99 -4.60 29.95
C ALA A 290 11.49 -4.94 29.98
N ARG A 291 12.09 -5.15 28.83
CA ARG A 291 13.49 -4.86 28.47
C ARG A 291 13.63 -5.09 26.97
N ALA A 292 14.10 -4.08 26.27
CA ALA A 292 14.39 -4.08 24.85
C ALA A 292 13.19 -4.30 23.89
N GLY A 293 12.31 -3.32 23.76
CA GLY A 293 11.51 -2.96 22.56
C GLY A 293 10.89 -4.03 21.64
N SER A 294 10.99 -5.31 21.96
CA SER A 294 10.50 -6.40 21.11
C SER A 294 9.25 -7.06 21.68
N TRP A 295 8.27 -7.34 20.81
CA TRP A 295 7.08 -8.08 21.14
C TRP A 295 7.27 -9.56 20.74
N VAL A 296 7.10 -10.47 21.72
CA VAL A 296 7.17 -11.91 21.47
C VAL A 296 5.77 -12.50 21.49
N PHE A 297 5.40 -13.15 20.40
CA PHE A 297 4.16 -13.92 20.29
C PHE A 297 4.39 -15.33 20.84
N ARG A 298 3.74 -15.70 21.94
CA ARG A 298 3.68 -17.10 22.40
C ARG A 298 2.32 -17.70 22.05
N ARG A 299 2.34 -18.68 21.18
CA ARG A 299 1.19 -19.52 20.83
C ARG A 299 1.12 -20.67 21.84
N ALA A 300 0.15 -20.65 22.73
CA ALA A 300 -0.19 -21.82 23.52
C ALA A 300 -1.30 -22.60 22.80
N VAL A 301 -0.91 -23.64 22.07
CA VAL A 301 -1.86 -24.63 21.53
C VAL A 301 -1.94 -25.78 22.52
N ARG A 302 -3.03 -25.86 23.28
CA ARG A 302 -3.41 -27.11 23.95
C ARG A 302 -4.50 -27.77 23.09
N ALA A 303 -4.11 -28.78 22.35
CA ALA A 303 -5.06 -29.74 21.76
C ALA A 303 -5.64 -30.58 22.88
N ARG A 304 -6.95 -30.55 23.11
CA ARG A 304 -7.67 -31.60 23.83
C ARG A 304 -8.15 -32.58 22.79
N SER A 305 -7.61 -33.78 22.80
CA SER A 305 -8.13 -34.93 22.09
C SER A 305 -9.50 -35.29 22.67
N CYS A 306 -10.55 -35.24 21.90
CA CYS A 306 -11.79 -35.93 22.19
C CYS A 306 -11.57 -37.41 21.91
N ARG A 307 -11.50 -38.24 22.95
CA ARG A 307 -11.69 -39.68 22.83
C ARG A 307 -13.17 -39.96 22.61
N SER A 308 -13.43 -40.75 21.58
CA SER A 308 -14.73 -41.36 21.30
C SER A 308 -15.20 -42.18 22.48
N GLY A 309 -16.39 -41.87 23.00
CA GLY A 309 -17.10 -42.63 24.00
C GLY A 309 -18.59 -42.58 23.70
N ALA A 310 -19.14 -43.73 23.42
CA ALA A 310 -20.50 -44.00 23.02
C ALA A 310 -21.55 -43.38 23.95
N CYS A 311 -22.53 -42.66 23.39
CA CYS A 311 -23.83 -42.42 24.02
C CYS A 311 -24.78 -43.51 23.55
N ARG A 312 -25.17 -44.38 24.47
CA ARG A 312 -26.39 -45.24 24.37
C ARG A 312 -27.58 -44.37 24.77
N ALA A 313 -28.63 -44.57 24.02
CA ALA A 313 -29.95 -44.04 24.31
C ALA A 313 -30.54 -44.65 25.58
N GLY A 314 -31.24 -43.84 26.33
CA GLY A 314 -32.17 -44.15 27.40
C GLY A 314 -33.02 -42.91 27.58
#